data_3f1fdb5bb9653e60a8d0d13792349426
#
_entry.id   3f1fdb5bb9653e60a8d0d13792349426
#
_cell.length_a   1.000
_cell.length_b   1.000
_cell.length_c   1.000
_cell.angle_alpha   90.00
_cell.angle_beta   90.00
_cell.angle_gamma   90.00
#
_symmetry.space_group_name_H-M   'P 1'
#
loop_
_entity.id
_entity.type
_entity.pdbx_description
1 polymer ?
#
loop_
_entity_poly.entity_id
_entity_poly.type
_entity_poly.pdbx_seq_one_letter_code
_entity_poly.pdbx_strand_id
1 'polypeptide(L)' 'MRKETLKKILHTLSHRERRVLELRYGLNGEQPRTLDEVGRTFQVTRERIRQIENQGLKKLRALADSQKLRDVA' A
#
# COMPACT_ATOMS: atom_id res chain seq x y z
N MET A 1 1.23 4.57 15.28
CA MET A 1 0.61 3.27 14.93
C MET A 1 1.58 2.14 15.25
N ARG A 2 1.11 1.10 15.89
CA ARG A 2 1.96 -0.04 16.24
C ARG A 2 2.27 -0.86 14.98
N LYS A 3 3.45 -1.51 14.96
CA LYS A 3 3.86 -2.35 13.83
C LYS A 3 2.84 -3.44 13.53
N GLU A 4 2.25 -4.03 14.55
CA GLU A 4 1.25 -5.08 14.41
C GLU A 4 -0.02 -4.58 13.73
N THR A 5 -0.46 -3.36 14.07
CA THR A 5 -1.62 -2.74 13.42
C THR A 5 -1.35 -2.49 11.94
N LEU A 6 -0.15 -1.98 11.61
CA LEU A 6 0.23 -1.75 10.23
C LEU A 6 0.24 -3.06 9.43
N LYS A 7 0.80 -4.14 10.01
CA LYS A 7 0.80 -5.45 9.36
C LYS A 7 -0.62 -5.96 9.10
N LYS A 8 -1.52 -5.80 10.07
CA LYS A 8 -2.92 -6.19 9.89
C LYS A 8 -3.59 -5.40 8.76
N ILE A 9 -3.35 -4.10 8.71
CA ILE A 9 -3.89 -3.24 7.67
C ILE A 9 -3.37 -3.69 6.29
N LEU A 10 -2.07 -3.95 6.17
CA LEU A 10 -1.47 -4.39 4.92
C LEU A 10 -2.03 -5.75 4.47
N HIS A 11 -2.36 -6.62 5.40
CA HIS A 11 -2.94 -7.92 5.06
C HIS A 11 -4.36 -7.84 4.51
N THR A 12 -5.08 -6.74 4.71
CA THR A 12 -6.40 -6.56 4.14
C THR A 12 -6.37 -6.13 2.68
N LEU A 13 -5.19 -5.72 2.19
CA LEU A 13 -5.02 -5.38 0.79
C LEU A 13 -4.88 -6.64 -0.07
N SER A 14 -5.22 -6.55 -1.35
CA SER A 14 -4.92 -7.63 -2.27
C SER A 14 -3.41 -7.81 -2.37
N HIS A 15 -2.96 -8.98 -2.79
CA HIS A 15 -1.53 -9.26 -2.95
C HIS A 15 -0.87 -8.23 -3.87
N ARG A 16 -1.52 -7.88 -4.98
CA ARG A 16 -0.98 -6.93 -5.95
C ARG A 16 -0.89 -5.52 -5.36
N GLU A 17 -1.94 -5.07 -4.67
CA GLU A 17 -1.95 -3.76 -4.03
C GLU A 17 -0.83 -3.65 -2.99
N ARG A 18 -0.71 -4.65 -2.16
CA ARG A 18 0.33 -4.70 -1.13
C ARG A 18 1.72 -4.66 -1.76
N ARG A 19 1.94 -5.50 -2.77
CA ARG A 19 3.27 -5.58 -3.41
C ARG A 19 3.64 -4.28 -4.12
N VAL A 20 2.68 -3.62 -4.77
CA VAL A 20 2.89 -2.32 -5.40
C VAL A 20 3.32 -1.28 -4.36
N LEU A 21 2.62 -1.21 -3.24
CA LEU A 21 2.95 -0.26 -2.18
C LEU A 21 4.30 -0.57 -1.55
N GLU A 22 4.62 -1.85 -1.33
CA GLU A 22 5.92 -2.24 -0.81
C GLU A 22 7.06 -1.76 -1.69
N LEU A 23 6.92 -1.91 -3.01
CA LEU A 23 7.96 -1.49 -3.96
C LEU A 23 8.02 0.02 -4.11
N ARG A 24 6.87 0.69 -4.13
CA ARG A 24 6.84 2.15 -4.29
C ARG A 24 7.46 2.88 -3.10
N TYR A 25 7.22 2.40 -1.89
CA TYR A 25 7.66 3.08 -0.67
C TYR A 25 8.80 2.38 0.06
N GLY A 26 9.28 1.27 -0.47
CA GLY A 26 10.40 0.54 0.12
C GLY A 26 10.08 -0.03 1.50
N LEU A 27 8.88 -0.57 1.69
CA LEU A 27 8.42 -0.99 3.02
C LEU A 27 9.15 -2.21 3.58
N ASN A 28 9.80 -3.01 2.73
CA ASN A 28 10.53 -4.21 3.15
C ASN A 28 12.05 -3.98 3.22
N GLY A 29 12.46 -2.74 3.48
CA GLY A 29 13.88 -2.41 3.52
C GLY A 29 14.49 -2.24 2.13
N GLU A 30 13.71 -2.36 1.06
CA GLU A 30 14.15 -2.08 -0.30
C GLU A 30 14.09 -0.58 -0.57
N GLN A 31 14.83 -0.13 -1.58
CA GLN A 31 14.75 1.27 -1.98
C GLN A 31 13.42 1.56 -2.69
N PRO A 32 12.79 2.72 -2.43
CA PRO A 32 11.58 3.11 -3.15
C PRO A 32 11.82 3.13 -4.66
N ARG A 33 10.82 2.72 -5.43
CA ARG A 33 10.89 2.65 -6.89
C ARG A 33 9.90 3.62 -7.53
N THR A 34 10.21 4.03 -8.75
CA THR A 34 9.32 4.89 -9.53
C THR A 34 8.13 4.11 -10.06
N LEU A 35 7.08 4.84 -10.48
CA LEU A 35 5.91 4.21 -11.10
C LEU A 35 6.30 3.40 -12.34
N ASP A 36 7.24 3.92 -13.16
CA ASP A 36 7.69 3.21 -14.36
C ASP A 36 8.40 1.91 -14.00
N GLU A 37 9.28 1.94 -12.99
CA GLU A 37 10.00 0.76 -12.55
C GLU A 37 9.05 -0.32 -12.03
N VAL A 38 8.07 0.07 -11.22
CA VAL A 38 7.08 -0.88 -10.70
C VAL A 38 6.21 -1.40 -11.83
N GLY A 39 5.84 -0.55 -12.78
CA GLY A 39 5.09 -0.96 -13.96
C GLY A 39 5.82 -2.03 -14.77
N ARG A 40 7.12 -1.87 -14.95
CA ARG A 40 7.95 -2.88 -15.64
C ARG A 40 7.98 -4.20 -14.89
N THR A 41 8.08 -4.13 -13.56
CA THR A 41 8.11 -5.33 -12.72
C THR A 41 6.84 -6.16 -12.91
N PHE A 42 5.68 -5.51 -12.99
CA PHE A 42 4.39 -6.18 -13.14
C PHE A 42 3.91 -6.29 -14.59
N GLN A 43 4.68 -5.78 -15.54
CA GLN A 43 4.34 -5.77 -16.96
C GLN A 43 3.01 -5.05 -17.22
N VAL A 44 2.82 -3.92 -16.58
CA VAL A 44 1.65 -3.08 -16.75
C VAL A 44 2.09 -1.63 -16.96
N THR A 45 1.15 -0.79 -17.37
CA THR A 45 1.45 0.62 -17.60
C THR A 45 1.66 1.37 -16.30
N ARG A 46 2.40 2.47 -16.38
CA ARG A 46 2.58 3.41 -15.28
C ARG A 46 1.23 3.87 -14.71
N GLU A 47 0.29 4.18 -15.59
CA GLU A 47 -1.04 4.62 -15.19
C GLU A 47 -1.79 3.54 -14.41
N ARG A 48 -1.65 2.28 -14.80
CA ARG A 48 -2.27 1.18 -14.08
C ARG A 48 -1.67 1.05 -12.66
N ILE A 49 -0.37 1.22 -12.51
CA ILE A 49 0.28 1.21 -11.20
C ILE A 49 -0.25 2.36 -10.34
N ARG A 50 -0.40 3.55 -10.91
CA ARG A 50 -0.95 4.69 -10.19
C ARG A 50 -2.36 4.39 -9.67
N GLN A 51 -3.20 3.76 -10.49
CA GLN A 51 -4.55 3.36 -10.08
C GLN A 51 -4.51 2.34 -8.93
N ILE A 52 -3.66 1.34 -9.04
CA ILE A 52 -3.52 0.31 -8.00
C ILE A 52 -3.04 0.94 -6.69
N GLU A 53 -2.05 1.82 -6.78
CA GLU A 53 -1.53 2.55 -5.63
C GLU A 53 -2.62 3.36 -4.96
N ASN A 54 -3.41 4.11 -5.73
CA ASN A 54 -4.48 4.94 -5.20
C ASN A 54 -5.55 4.09 -4.51
N GLN A 55 -5.91 2.95 -5.09
CA GLN A 55 -6.88 2.02 -4.48
C GLN A 55 -6.36 1.49 -3.15
N GLY A 56 -5.09 1.09 -3.11
CA GLY A 56 -4.47 0.61 -1.89
C GLY A 56 -4.40 1.67 -0.80
N LEU A 57 -4.00 2.89 -1.17
CA LEU A 57 -3.93 4.01 -0.22
C LEU A 57 -5.32 4.38 0.32
N LYS A 58 -6.35 4.31 -0.51
CA LYS A 58 -7.72 4.54 -0.07
C LYS A 58 -8.14 3.54 1.00
N LYS A 59 -7.84 2.26 0.78
CA LYS A 59 -8.13 1.21 1.74
C LYS A 59 -7.39 1.43 3.05
N LEU A 60 -6.11 1.76 2.96
CA LEU A 60 -5.29 2.03 4.15
C LEU A 60 -5.82 3.22 4.94
N ARG A 61 -6.22 4.29 4.24
CA ARG A 61 -6.77 5.48 4.88
C ARG A 61 -8.08 5.16 5.61
N ALA A 62 -8.98 4.42 4.97
CA ALA A 62 -10.25 4.04 5.56
C ALA A 62 -10.04 3.19 6.82
N LEU A 63 -9.10 2.25 6.78
CA LEU A 63 -8.79 1.41 7.93
C LEU A 63 -8.12 2.19 9.04
N ALA A 64 -7.23 3.12 8.72
CA ALA A 64 -6.58 3.98 9.70
C ALA A 64 -7.60 4.88 10.39
N ASP A 65 -8.54 5.45 9.65
CA ASP A 65 -9.61 6.27 10.22
C ASP A 65 -10.51 5.46 11.14
N SER A 66 -10.87 4.24 10.73
CA SER A 66 -11.64 3.33 11.55
C SER A 66 -10.91 2.99 12.85
N GLN A 67 -9.60 2.75 12.76
CA GLN A 67 -8.77 2.45 13.93
C GLN A 67 -8.67 3.64 14.88
N LYS A 68 -8.56 4.85 14.35
CA LYS A 68 -8.55 6.08 15.15
C LYS A 68 -9.85 6.25 15.94
N LEU A 69 -10.96 5.99 15.29
CA LEU A 69 -12.28 6.08 15.95
C LEU A 69 -12.39 5.09 17.10
N ARG A 70 -11.83 3.89 16.94
CA ARG A 70 -11.80 2.89 18.01
C ARG A 70 -10.90 3.34 19.17
N ASP A 71 -9.76 3.93 18.86
CA ASP A 71 -8.80 4.37 19.88
C ASP A 71 -9.33 5.55 20.68
N VAL A 72 -10.19 6.37 20.09
CA VAL A 72 -10.79 7.55 20.74
C VAL A 72 -12.03 7.17 21.53
N ALA A 73 -12.72 6.15 21.11
CA ALA A 73 -13.91 5.68 21.79
C ALA A 73 -13.57 4.85 23.03
#